data_bc1e7bb502bde35c062a3ccc550c56ff
#
_entry.id   bc1e7bb502bde35c062a3ccc550c56ff
#
_cell.length_a   1.000
_cell.length_b   1.000
_cell.length_c   1.000
_cell.angle_alpha   90.00
_cell.angle_beta   90.00
_cell.angle_gamma   90.00
#
_symmetry.space_group_name_H-M   'P 1'
#
loop_
_entity.id
_entity.type
_entity.pdbx_description
1 polymer ?
#
loop_
_entity_poly.entity_id
_entity_poly.type
_entity_poly.pdbx_seq_one_letter_code
_entity_poly.pdbx_strand_id
1 'polypeptide(L)'
;MSDFPAAGSGNKRLNAIVYGRVQGVGFRFFVLQQAVALGLTGWVRNLVDGMVEVLAEGDTANLQELLAVLHEGPDAAFVRDVKFHYSVATGEFREFDIRYH
;
A
#
# COMPACT_ATOMS: atom_id res chain seq x y z
N MET A 1 -28.26 10.48 -6.26
CA MET A 1 -27.69 10.22 -5.86
C MET A 1 -26.97 10.01 -5.64
N SER A 2 -26.88 9.98 -5.71
CA SER A 2 -26.06 9.74 -5.31
C SER A 2 -25.29 9.58 -5.10
N ASP A 3 -25.35 9.87 -5.18
CA ASP A 3 -24.54 9.67 -4.73
C ASP A 3 -23.85 9.42 -4.27
N PHE A 4 -23.77 9.68 -4.27
CA PHE A 4 -23.04 9.38 -3.68
C PHE A 4 -22.42 8.95 -3.03
N PRO A 5 -22.40 9.80 -2.73
CA PRO A 5 -21.63 9.21 -1.65
C PRO A 5 -20.87 7.96 -2.02
N ALA A 6 -21.10 7.67 -3.06
CA ALA A 6 -20.37 6.53 -3.55
C ALA A 6 -18.89 6.69 -3.35
N ALA A 7 -18.40 7.90 -3.50
CA ALA A 7 -16.97 8.14 -3.35
C ALA A 7 -16.49 7.75 -1.96
N GLY A 8 -17.19 8.22 -0.94
CA GLY A 8 -16.78 7.90 0.43
C GLY A 8 -16.95 6.43 0.74
N SER A 9 -18.04 5.84 0.25
CA SER A 9 -18.33 4.45 0.57
C SER A 9 -17.35 3.48 -0.07
N GLY A 10 -16.66 3.89 -1.15
CA GLY A 10 -15.69 3.04 -1.80
C GLY A 10 -14.33 3.07 -1.17
N ASN A 11 -14.08 4.00 -0.27
CA ASN A 11 -12.74 4.18 0.29
C ASN A 11 -12.53 3.36 1.53
N LYS A 12 -11.36 2.74 1.58
CA LYS A 12 -10.91 1.90 2.69
C LYS A 12 -9.46 2.22 3.00
N ARG A 13 -8.99 1.66 4.10
CA ARG A 13 -7.56 1.68 4.46
C ARG A 13 -7.06 0.26 4.42
N LEU A 14 -5.93 0.06 3.74
CA LEU A 14 -5.20 -1.20 3.74
C LEU A 14 -3.94 -1.01 4.54
N ASN A 15 -3.70 -1.90 5.52
CA ASN A 15 -2.40 -1.98 6.18
C ASN A 15 -1.81 -3.34 5.85
N ALA A 16 -0.59 -3.36 5.32
CA ALA A 16 0.05 -4.60 4.90
C ALA A 16 1.49 -4.64 5.38
N ILE A 17 1.92 -5.82 5.81
CA ILE A 17 3.32 -6.09 6.16
C ILE A 17 3.83 -7.12 5.17
N VAL A 18 4.91 -6.78 4.48
CA VAL A 18 5.51 -7.64 3.45
C VAL A 18 6.75 -8.29 4.03
N TYR A 19 6.81 -9.62 3.94
CA TYR A 19 7.88 -10.45 4.48
C TYR A 19 8.68 -11.05 3.35
N GLY A 20 9.99 -11.21 3.56
CA GLY A 20 10.88 -11.84 2.59
C GLY A 20 12.12 -11.01 2.40
N ARG A 21 12.74 -11.13 1.21
CA ARG A 21 13.86 -10.27 0.84
C ARG A 21 13.27 -9.05 0.16
N VAL A 22 12.96 -8.03 0.96
CA VAL A 22 12.19 -6.87 0.50
C VAL A 22 12.85 -5.54 0.82
N GLN A 23 13.95 -5.52 1.58
CA GLN A 23 14.73 -4.31 1.82
C GLN A 23 15.98 -4.33 0.98
N GLY A 24 16.46 -3.14 0.57
CA GLY A 24 17.66 -3.03 -0.24
C GLY A 24 17.49 -3.46 -1.68
N VAL A 25 16.23 -3.60 -2.15
CA VAL A 25 15.91 -4.08 -3.49
C VAL A 25 14.99 -3.12 -4.24
N GLY A 26 14.84 -1.88 -3.73
CA GLY A 26 13.99 -0.88 -4.36
C GLY A 26 12.50 -1.08 -4.11
N PHE A 27 12.16 -1.82 -3.07
CA PHE A 27 10.75 -2.16 -2.80
C PHE A 27 9.92 -0.92 -2.47
N ARG A 28 10.43 -0.03 -1.63
CA ARG A 28 9.67 1.17 -1.25
C ARG A 28 9.38 2.05 -2.47
N PHE A 29 10.35 2.21 -3.36
CA PHE A 29 10.16 3.00 -4.57
C PHE A 29 9.16 2.34 -5.51
N PHE A 30 9.23 1.01 -5.62
CA PHE A 30 8.28 0.24 -6.39
C PHE A 30 6.85 0.46 -5.89
N VAL A 31 6.65 0.39 -4.57
CA VAL A 31 5.32 0.61 -3.98
C VAL A 31 4.84 2.04 -4.24
N LEU A 32 5.73 3.02 -4.07
CA LEU A 32 5.39 4.41 -4.35
C LEU A 32 4.86 4.58 -5.77
N GLN A 33 5.57 4.03 -6.74
CA GLN A 33 5.16 4.14 -8.15
C GLN A 33 3.80 3.49 -8.38
N GLN A 34 3.58 2.30 -7.82
CA GLN A 34 2.32 1.61 -8.00
C GLN A 34 1.17 2.35 -7.33
N ALA A 35 1.38 2.83 -6.11
CA ALA A 35 0.35 3.55 -5.37
C ALA A 35 -0.04 4.85 -6.06
N VAL A 36 0.94 5.60 -6.57
CA VAL A 36 0.67 6.84 -7.29
C VAL A 36 -0.13 6.55 -8.56
N ALA A 37 0.25 5.53 -9.30
CA ALA A 37 -0.45 5.15 -10.53
C ALA A 37 -1.90 4.76 -10.26
N LEU A 38 -2.16 4.22 -9.07
CA LEU A 38 -3.51 3.80 -8.67
C LEU A 38 -4.29 4.91 -7.96
N GLY A 39 -3.71 6.10 -7.81
CA GLY A 39 -4.37 7.21 -7.15
C GLY A 39 -4.55 7.02 -5.64
N LEU A 40 -3.72 6.19 -5.03
CA LEU A 40 -3.81 5.92 -3.59
C LEU A 40 -3.00 6.93 -2.80
N THR A 41 -3.38 7.11 -1.53
CA THR A 41 -2.64 7.95 -0.57
C THR A 41 -2.15 7.07 0.57
N GLY A 42 -1.14 7.56 1.30
CA GLY A 42 -0.59 6.82 2.43
C GLY A 42 0.92 6.84 2.42
N TRP A 43 1.52 5.72 2.82
CA TRP A 43 2.98 5.65 2.90
C TRP A 43 3.48 4.20 2.91
N VAL A 44 4.78 4.07 2.65
CA VAL A 44 5.51 2.81 2.73
C VAL A 44 6.80 3.06 3.49
N ARG A 45 7.19 2.11 4.35
CA ARG A 45 8.43 2.22 5.13
C ARG A 45 9.05 0.86 5.39
N ASN A 46 10.36 0.86 5.60
CA ASN A 46 11.07 -0.32 6.09
C ASN A 46 10.87 -0.43 7.60
N LEU A 47 10.71 -1.67 8.08
CA LEU A 47 10.70 -1.96 9.51
C LEU A 47 12.05 -2.51 9.93
N VAL A 48 12.35 -2.47 11.24
CA VAL A 48 13.65 -2.88 11.74
C VAL A 48 13.93 -4.36 11.51
N ASP A 49 12.91 -5.19 11.40
CA ASP A 49 13.08 -6.64 11.25
C ASP A 49 13.25 -7.08 9.79
N GLY A 50 13.46 -6.14 8.88
CA GLY A 50 13.65 -6.48 7.47
C GLY A 50 12.37 -6.49 6.65
N MET A 51 11.23 -6.28 7.29
CA MET A 51 9.94 -6.23 6.63
C MET A 51 9.69 -4.85 6.03
N VAL A 52 8.68 -4.75 5.17
CA VAL A 52 8.21 -3.48 4.63
C VAL A 52 6.74 -3.33 5.03
N GLU A 53 6.39 -2.17 5.54
CA GLU A 53 5.01 -1.86 5.90
C GLU A 53 4.42 -0.85 4.92
N VAL A 54 3.18 -1.10 4.52
CA VAL A 54 2.43 -0.24 3.61
C VAL A 54 1.13 0.14 4.27
N LEU A 55 0.82 1.44 4.27
CA LEU A 55 -0.47 1.95 4.67
C LEU A 55 -1.02 2.73 3.49
N ALA A 56 -2.17 2.31 2.96
CA ALA A 56 -2.74 2.95 1.77
C ALA A 56 -4.21 3.16 1.95
N GLU A 57 -4.71 4.27 1.40
CA GLU A 57 -6.15 4.56 1.40
C GLU A 57 -6.62 4.88 0.00
N GLY A 58 -7.83 4.47 -0.31
CA GLY A 58 -8.45 4.76 -1.57
C GLY A 58 -9.59 3.81 -1.88
N ASP A 59 -9.93 3.75 -3.15
CA ASP A 59 -10.97 2.86 -3.66
C ASP A 59 -10.56 1.42 -3.39
N THR A 60 -11.52 0.61 -2.96
CA THR A 60 -11.28 -0.79 -2.63
C THR A 60 -10.66 -1.56 -3.81
N ALA A 61 -11.15 -1.33 -5.02
CA ALA A 61 -10.61 -2.02 -6.19
C ALA A 61 -9.13 -1.69 -6.40
N ASN A 62 -8.75 -0.42 -6.19
CA ASN A 62 -7.36 0.00 -6.34
C ASN A 62 -6.48 -0.55 -5.21
N LEU A 63 -7.02 -0.67 -4.01
CA LEU A 63 -6.28 -1.29 -2.90
C LEU A 63 -6.05 -2.77 -3.17
N GLN A 64 -7.02 -3.46 -3.76
CA GLN A 64 -6.86 -4.86 -4.14
C GLN A 64 -5.77 -5.03 -5.20
N GLU A 65 -5.71 -4.09 -6.14
CA GLU A 65 -4.68 -4.07 -7.16
C GLU A 65 -3.29 -3.89 -6.52
N LEU A 66 -3.18 -2.94 -5.60
CA LEU A 66 -1.92 -2.73 -4.88
C LEU A 66 -1.52 -3.99 -4.11
N LEU A 67 -2.46 -4.63 -3.44
CA LEU A 67 -2.17 -5.83 -2.67
C LEU A 67 -1.63 -6.95 -3.58
N ALA A 68 -2.21 -7.11 -4.76
CA ALA A 68 -1.72 -8.09 -5.72
C ALA A 68 -0.28 -7.80 -6.13
N VAL A 69 0.03 -6.52 -6.35
CA VAL A 69 1.37 -6.07 -6.73
C VAL A 69 2.36 -6.30 -5.59
N LEU A 70 1.93 -6.10 -4.35
CA LEU A 70 2.80 -6.35 -3.18
C LEU A 70 3.24 -7.81 -3.10
N HIS A 71 2.37 -8.74 -3.47
CA HIS A 71 2.71 -10.16 -3.47
C HIS A 71 3.80 -10.49 -4.48
N GLU A 72 3.90 -9.73 -5.56
CA GLU A 72 4.92 -9.94 -6.58
C GLU A 72 6.22 -9.24 -6.23
N GLY A 73 6.13 -7.96 -5.91
CA GLY A 73 7.29 -7.11 -5.67
C GLY A 73 8.07 -6.83 -6.95
N PRO A 74 9.13 -6.01 -6.84
CA PRO A 74 10.03 -5.76 -7.96
C PRO A 74 10.92 -6.98 -8.22
N ASP A 75 11.57 -7.01 -9.38
CA ASP A 75 12.32 -8.16 -9.85
C ASP A 75 13.38 -8.67 -8.85
N ALA A 76 14.04 -7.75 -8.15
CA ALA A 76 15.10 -8.12 -7.23
C ALA A 76 14.59 -8.59 -5.87
N ALA A 77 13.28 -8.47 -5.62
CA ALA A 77 12.69 -8.86 -4.36
C ALA A 77 12.26 -10.31 -4.38
N PHE A 78 12.15 -10.88 -3.18
CA PHE A 78 11.54 -12.18 -2.99
C PHE A 78 10.52 -12.04 -1.88
N VAL A 79 9.24 -12.02 -2.24
CA VAL A 79 8.15 -11.88 -1.28
C VAL A 79 7.73 -13.26 -0.81
N ARG A 80 7.89 -13.50 0.51
CA ARG A 80 7.53 -14.78 1.10
C ARG A 80 6.10 -14.78 1.58
N ASP A 81 5.63 -13.65 2.11
CA ASP A 81 4.28 -13.55 2.66
C ASP A 81 3.88 -12.09 2.73
N VAL A 82 2.58 -11.84 2.69
CA VAL A 82 1.99 -10.52 2.92
C VAL A 82 0.83 -10.69 3.90
N LYS A 83 0.94 -10.08 5.06
CA LYS A 83 -0.14 -10.07 6.05
C LYS A 83 -0.80 -8.71 6.00
N PHE A 84 -2.12 -8.69 5.94
CA PHE A 84 -2.83 -7.43 5.71
C PHE A 84 -4.20 -7.44 6.37
N HIS A 85 -4.73 -6.24 6.56
CA HIS A 85 -6.12 -6.06 6.95
C HIS A 85 -6.64 -4.75 6.40
N TYR A 86 -7.97 -4.68 6.28
CA TYR A 86 -8.66 -3.49 5.84
C TYR A 86 -9.37 -2.84 7.01
N SER A 87 -9.51 -1.52 6.93
CA SER A 87 -10.27 -0.73 7.90
C SER A 87 -10.87 0.46 7.19
N VAL A 88 -11.55 1.31 7.95
CA VAL A 88 -12.18 2.51 7.40
C VAL A 88 -11.10 3.54 7.07
N ALA A 89 -11.20 4.16 5.90
CA ALA A 89 -10.29 5.23 5.52
C ALA A 89 -10.49 6.44 6.44
N THR A 90 -9.39 7.12 6.76
CA THR A 90 -9.44 8.32 7.61
C THR A 90 -9.45 9.61 6.81
N GLY A 91 -8.96 9.57 5.57
CA GLY A 91 -8.84 10.77 4.75
C GLY A 91 -7.72 11.69 5.17
N GLU A 92 -6.81 11.22 6.02
CA GLU A 92 -5.76 12.09 6.58
C GLU A 92 -4.59 12.33 5.63
N PHE A 93 -4.45 11.52 4.58
CA PHE A 93 -3.30 11.62 3.67
C PHE A 93 -3.70 12.36 2.40
N ARG A 94 -2.79 13.19 1.89
CA ARG A 94 -2.99 13.92 0.63
C ARG A 94 -2.27 13.28 -0.55
N GLU A 95 -1.22 12.51 -0.26
CA GLU A 95 -0.40 11.89 -1.29
C GLU A 95 0.19 10.60 -0.75
N PHE A 96 0.96 9.90 -1.56
CA PHE A 96 1.64 8.70 -1.14
C PHE A 96 3.13 9.01 -1.00
N ASP A 97 3.72 8.64 0.14
CA ASP A 97 5.10 8.97 0.47
C ASP A 97 5.90 7.76 0.91
N ILE A 98 7.22 7.87 0.78
CA ILE A 98 8.15 6.94 1.43
C ILE A 98 8.52 7.54 2.77
N ARG A 99 8.40 6.74 3.82
CA ARG A 99 8.83 7.13 5.16
C ARG A 99 10.07 6.36 5.55
N TYR A 100 10.92 7.01 6.34
CA TYR A 100 12.19 6.43 6.77
C TYR A 100 12.18 6.01 8.24
N HIS A 101 11.04 6.19 8.88
CA HIS A 101 10.86 5.68 10.24
C HIS A 101 9.45 5.14 10.45
#